data_721c0883f096d0cf2c72854cf94f137f
#
_entry.id   721c0883f096d0cf2c72854cf94f137f
#
_cell.length_a   1.000
_cell.length_b   1.000
_cell.length_c   1.000
_cell.angle_alpha   90.00
_cell.angle_beta   90.00
_cell.angle_gamma   90.00
#
_symmetry.space_group_name_H-M   'P 1'
#
loop_
_entity.id
_entity.type
_entity.pdbx_description
1 polymer ?
#
loop_
_entity_poly.entity_id
_entity_poly.type
_entity_poly.pdbx_seq_one_letter_code
_entity_poly.pdbx_strand_id
1 'polypeptide(L)'
;MRGHNLQVYSGMIRALDRSVGKIVEKLKDLDIYGKTLIIFTSDNGGANYIELEDINKPFRGWKISFFEGGIRVPFIASWPDEIESGLKFNQPVHHFDIFSTIAAAAQTSLPADRKIDGVNLLPFIKSGKTEKPHKTLFWRSGNHQAVLHEDWKYITSEQENSKWLFNTNLDPHEKNNLINSHPVELKLIENLLGKFNSEQKDPLFPSSTQIPILIDKYDGQIIEEKDEYIYWSN
;
A
#
# COMPACT_ATOMS: atom_id res chain seq x y z
N MET A 1 15.80 -14.66 19.89
CA MET A 1 14.51 -13.96 19.72
C MET A 1 13.87 -14.26 18.35
N ARG A 2 14.59 -14.22 17.22
CA ARG A 2 14.07 -14.44 15.85
C ARG A 2 13.19 -15.70 15.70
N GLY A 3 13.60 -16.86 16.21
CA GLY A 3 12.82 -18.10 16.11
C GLY A 3 11.50 -18.05 16.87
N HIS A 4 11.47 -17.37 18.02
CA HIS A 4 10.26 -17.16 18.80
C HIS A 4 9.29 -16.23 18.08
N ASN A 5 9.76 -15.08 17.59
CA ASN A 5 8.95 -14.11 16.85
C ASN A 5 8.31 -14.76 15.61
N LEU A 6 9.07 -15.56 14.85
CA LEU A 6 8.54 -16.29 13.70
C LEU A 6 7.42 -17.27 14.07
N GLN A 7 7.59 -18.03 15.17
CA GLN A 7 6.57 -18.97 15.65
C GLN A 7 5.30 -18.25 16.08
N VAL A 8 5.42 -17.17 16.84
CA VAL A 8 4.27 -16.35 17.28
C VAL A 8 3.56 -15.76 16.09
N TYR A 9 4.29 -15.10 15.19
CA TYR A 9 3.72 -14.50 13.98
C TYR A 9 3.01 -15.53 13.10
N SER A 10 3.64 -16.66 12.84
CA SER A 10 3.03 -17.75 12.06
C SER A 10 1.77 -18.31 12.73
N GLY A 11 1.77 -18.40 14.07
CA GLY A 11 0.60 -18.79 14.85
C GLY A 11 -0.56 -17.82 14.72
N MET A 12 -0.27 -16.50 14.72
CA MET A 12 -1.28 -15.44 14.50
C MET A 12 -1.86 -15.49 13.09
N ILE A 13 -1.01 -15.62 12.06
CA ILE A 13 -1.48 -15.76 10.67
C ILE A 13 -2.36 -16.99 10.49
N ARG A 14 -1.98 -18.13 11.08
CA ARG A 14 -2.80 -19.34 11.06
C ARG A 14 -4.15 -19.17 11.76
N ALA A 15 -4.19 -18.38 12.83
CA ALA A 15 -5.44 -18.08 13.53
C ALA A 15 -6.35 -17.18 12.67
N LEU A 16 -5.78 -16.19 12.01
CA LEU A 16 -6.47 -15.31 11.05
C LEU A 16 -7.05 -16.14 9.88
N ASP A 17 -6.24 -16.99 9.26
CA ASP A 17 -6.66 -17.85 8.15
C ASP A 17 -7.86 -18.75 8.54
N ARG A 18 -7.80 -19.38 9.73
CA ARG A 18 -8.95 -20.16 10.25
C ARG A 18 -10.19 -19.30 10.46
N SER A 19 -10.03 -18.05 10.84
CA SER A 19 -11.18 -17.13 11.04
C SER A 19 -11.82 -16.78 9.71
N VAL A 20 -11.03 -16.51 8.69
CA VAL A 20 -11.52 -16.31 7.31
C VAL A 20 -12.25 -17.57 6.83
N GLY A 21 -11.66 -18.76 7.03
CA GLY A 21 -12.28 -20.03 6.67
C GLY A 21 -13.67 -20.20 7.29
N LYS A 22 -13.81 -19.94 8.60
CA LYS A 22 -15.10 -20.03 9.32
C LYS A 22 -16.15 -19.05 8.77
N ILE A 23 -15.75 -17.83 8.38
CA ILE A 23 -16.65 -16.86 7.77
C ILE A 23 -17.15 -17.40 6.43
N VAL A 24 -16.24 -17.89 5.58
CA VAL A 24 -16.58 -18.44 4.26
C VAL A 24 -17.50 -19.68 4.39
N GLU A 25 -17.19 -20.59 5.31
CA GLU A 25 -18.05 -21.76 5.60
C GLU A 25 -19.44 -21.31 6.03
N LYS A 26 -19.53 -20.33 6.93
CA LYS A 26 -20.82 -19.81 7.41
C LYS A 26 -21.65 -19.18 6.29
N LEU A 27 -21.03 -18.45 5.37
CA LEU A 27 -21.70 -17.88 4.19
C LEU A 27 -22.25 -18.99 3.26
N LYS A 28 -21.50 -20.08 3.10
CA LYS A 28 -21.94 -21.26 2.34
C LYS A 28 -23.12 -21.97 3.02
N ASP A 29 -23.04 -22.19 4.33
CA ASP A 29 -24.11 -22.81 5.10
C ASP A 29 -25.44 -22.02 5.02
N LEU A 30 -25.35 -20.71 4.86
CA LEU A 30 -26.49 -19.80 4.72
C LEU A 30 -26.93 -19.59 3.26
N ASP A 31 -26.29 -20.25 2.30
CA ASP A 31 -26.57 -20.14 0.85
C ASP A 31 -26.50 -18.71 0.32
N ILE A 32 -25.57 -17.88 0.88
CA ILE A 32 -25.34 -16.49 0.48
C ILE A 32 -23.91 -16.23 0.00
N TYR A 33 -23.05 -17.24 -0.03
CA TYR A 33 -21.63 -17.08 -0.41
C TYR A 33 -21.50 -16.52 -1.83
N GLY A 34 -22.29 -17.02 -2.79
CA GLY A 34 -22.27 -16.55 -4.17
C GLY A 34 -22.57 -15.05 -4.30
N LYS A 35 -23.49 -14.54 -3.46
CA LYS A 35 -23.97 -13.15 -3.47
C LYS A 35 -23.19 -12.21 -2.53
N THR A 36 -22.10 -12.67 -1.93
CA THR A 36 -21.32 -11.90 -0.96
C THR A 36 -20.00 -11.47 -1.56
N LEU A 37 -19.73 -10.15 -1.61
CA LEU A 37 -18.43 -9.61 -1.89
C LEU A 37 -17.56 -9.69 -0.63
N ILE A 38 -16.47 -10.46 -0.69
CA ILE A 38 -15.47 -10.58 0.36
C ILE A 38 -14.21 -9.85 -0.12
N ILE A 39 -13.72 -8.90 0.66
CA ILE A 39 -12.44 -8.23 0.43
C ILE A 39 -11.52 -8.55 1.59
N PHE A 40 -10.34 -9.09 1.29
CA PHE A 40 -9.27 -9.32 2.24
C PHE A 40 -8.05 -8.49 1.86
N THR A 41 -7.54 -7.71 2.78
CA THR A 41 -6.34 -6.90 2.60
C THR A 41 -5.60 -6.74 3.92
N SER A 42 -4.36 -6.22 3.87
CA SER A 42 -3.61 -5.76 5.05
C SER A 42 -3.67 -4.23 5.11
N ASP A 43 -3.58 -3.65 6.30
CA ASP A 43 -3.52 -2.20 6.51
C ASP A 43 -2.19 -1.60 6.03
N ASN A 44 -1.09 -2.32 6.19
CA ASN A 44 0.26 -1.94 5.79
C ASN A 44 1.18 -3.18 5.67
N GLY A 45 2.39 -2.97 5.21
CA GLY A 45 3.43 -3.99 5.19
C GLY A 45 3.90 -4.40 6.59
N GLY A 46 4.66 -5.47 6.67
CA GLY A 46 5.23 -5.99 7.92
C GLY A 46 6.18 -4.98 8.56
N ALA A 47 6.24 -4.99 9.89
CA ALA A 47 7.02 -4.04 10.67
C ALA A 47 8.46 -4.52 10.91
N ASN A 48 9.41 -3.58 10.93
CA ASN A 48 10.83 -3.85 11.20
C ASN A 48 11.09 -4.33 12.64
N TYR A 49 10.31 -3.84 13.60
CA TYR A 49 10.47 -4.15 15.03
C TYR A 49 10.08 -5.58 15.43
N ILE A 50 9.49 -6.37 14.53
CA ILE A 50 9.24 -7.79 14.78
C ILE A 50 10.43 -8.68 14.44
N GLU A 51 11.52 -8.13 13.94
CA GLU A 51 12.80 -8.79 13.62
C GLU A 51 12.67 -9.98 12.64
N LEU A 52 11.70 -9.91 11.72
CA LEU A 52 11.51 -10.90 10.65
C LEU A 52 11.96 -10.32 9.31
N GLU A 53 13.22 -10.61 8.95
CA GLU A 53 13.89 -10.08 7.76
C GLU A 53 13.13 -10.27 6.45
N ASP A 54 12.41 -11.40 6.32
CA ASP A 54 11.79 -11.80 5.06
C ASP A 54 10.30 -11.42 4.96
N ILE A 55 9.76 -10.70 5.95
CA ILE A 55 8.32 -10.47 6.05
C ILE A 55 7.73 -9.70 4.86
N ASN A 56 8.49 -8.79 4.27
CA ASN A 56 8.08 -8.00 3.11
C ASN A 56 8.78 -8.40 1.82
N LYS A 57 9.73 -9.35 1.86
CA LYS A 57 10.46 -9.75 0.66
C LYS A 57 9.53 -10.26 -0.43
N PRO A 58 9.80 -9.93 -1.70
CA PRO A 58 11.05 -9.31 -2.20
C PRO A 58 11.04 -7.77 -2.18
N PHE A 59 10.04 -7.13 -1.60
CA PHE A 59 9.87 -5.68 -1.60
C PHE A 59 10.71 -5.02 -0.52
N ARG A 60 11.21 -3.82 -0.84
CA ARG A 60 12.02 -2.97 0.01
C ARG A 60 11.16 -2.22 1.03
N GLY A 61 11.69 -1.97 2.22
CA GLY A 61 11.04 -1.16 3.26
C GLY A 61 10.06 -1.96 4.16
N TRP A 62 9.48 -1.26 5.10
CA TRP A 62 8.66 -1.78 6.19
C TRP A 62 7.40 -0.95 6.37
N LYS A 63 6.48 -1.41 7.24
CA LYS A 63 5.45 -0.55 7.82
C LYS A 63 6.02 0.83 8.13
N ILE A 64 5.23 1.89 7.89
CA ILE A 64 5.60 3.31 8.06
C ILE A 64 6.29 3.90 6.82
N SER A 65 7.07 3.13 6.07
CA SER A 65 7.70 3.62 4.84
C SER A 65 6.74 3.55 3.64
N PHE A 66 6.96 4.40 2.63
CA PHE A 66 6.25 4.35 1.36
C PHE A 66 6.98 3.56 0.28
N PHE A 67 8.02 2.84 0.64
CA PHE A 67 8.58 1.80 -0.23
C PHE A 67 7.58 0.65 -0.41
N GLU A 68 7.76 -0.14 -1.46
CA GLU A 68 6.81 -1.22 -1.80
C GLU A 68 6.54 -2.17 -0.62
N GLY A 69 7.55 -2.49 0.19
CA GLY A 69 7.38 -3.33 1.37
C GLY A 69 6.49 -2.72 2.46
N GLY A 70 6.30 -1.41 2.45
CA GLY A 70 5.40 -0.73 3.39
C GLY A 70 3.96 -0.58 2.89
N ILE A 71 3.76 -0.43 1.57
CA ILE A 71 2.45 -0.09 0.98
C ILE A 71 1.90 -1.11 -0.01
N ARG A 72 2.72 -1.98 -0.59
CA ARG A 72 2.26 -3.03 -1.49
C ARG A 72 1.83 -4.25 -0.69
N VAL A 73 0.58 -4.25 -0.30
CA VAL A 73 -0.03 -5.27 0.56
C VAL A 73 -0.90 -6.24 -0.24
N PRO A 74 -1.17 -7.46 0.27
CA PRO A 74 -2.14 -8.35 -0.33
C PRO A 74 -3.50 -7.67 -0.48
N PHE A 75 -4.12 -7.81 -1.65
CA PHE A 75 -5.50 -7.37 -1.90
C PHE A 75 -6.22 -8.49 -2.66
N ILE A 76 -7.22 -9.08 -2.03
CA ILE A 76 -7.98 -10.20 -2.57
C ILE A 76 -9.47 -9.84 -2.55
N ALA A 77 -10.13 -9.95 -3.69
CA ALA A 77 -11.57 -9.80 -3.81
C ALA A 77 -12.18 -11.11 -4.30
N SER A 78 -13.24 -11.56 -3.64
CA SER A 78 -13.99 -12.75 -4.00
C SER A 78 -15.48 -12.43 -4.01
N TRP A 79 -16.13 -12.70 -5.13
CA TRP A 79 -17.58 -12.59 -5.29
C TRP A 79 -18.03 -13.61 -6.35
N PRO A 80 -18.33 -14.86 -5.96
CA PRO A 80 -18.48 -15.96 -6.91
C PRO A 80 -19.49 -15.75 -8.03
N ASP A 81 -20.62 -15.08 -7.75
CA ASP A 81 -21.63 -14.82 -8.78
C ASP A 81 -21.24 -13.69 -9.76
N GLU A 82 -20.19 -12.91 -9.46
CA GLU A 82 -19.87 -11.69 -10.18
C GLU A 82 -18.43 -11.58 -10.67
N ILE A 83 -17.48 -12.28 -10.02
CA ILE A 83 -16.05 -12.24 -10.33
C ILE A 83 -15.56 -13.65 -10.63
N GLU A 84 -14.99 -13.85 -11.81
CA GLU A 84 -14.39 -15.12 -12.21
C GLU A 84 -13.24 -15.52 -11.28
N SER A 85 -13.21 -16.80 -10.92
CA SER A 85 -12.16 -17.34 -10.07
C SER A 85 -10.79 -17.35 -10.76
N GLY A 86 -9.74 -17.03 -10.02
CA GLY A 86 -8.36 -17.11 -10.50
C GLY A 86 -7.89 -15.91 -11.31
N LEU A 87 -8.71 -14.87 -11.46
CA LEU A 87 -8.29 -13.62 -12.10
C LEU A 87 -7.14 -12.97 -11.34
N LYS A 88 -6.19 -12.40 -12.09
CA LYS A 88 -5.10 -11.59 -11.56
C LYS A 88 -5.19 -10.19 -12.16
N PHE A 89 -5.30 -9.20 -11.31
CA PHE A 89 -5.29 -7.80 -11.70
C PHE A 89 -3.97 -7.16 -11.23
N ASN A 90 -3.15 -6.72 -12.17
CA ASN A 90 -1.78 -6.28 -11.90
C ASN A 90 -1.61 -4.75 -11.80
N GLN A 91 -2.71 -4.00 -11.88
CA GLN A 91 -2.65 -2.55 -11.77
C GLN A 91 -2.74 -2.10 -10.30
N PRO A 92 -2.10 -0.99 -9.93
CA PRO A 92 -2.21 -0.44 -8.59
C PRO A 92 -3.65 -0.07 -8.24
N VAL A 93 -4.07 -0.48 -7.04
CA VAL A 93 -5.32 -0.10 -6.39
C VAL A 93 -5.02 0.48 -5.02
N HIS A 94 -5.96 1.18 -4.42
CA HIS A 94 -5.75 1.79 -3.12
C HIS A 94 -6.89 1.45 -2.15
N HIS A 95 -6.63 1.48 -0.84
CA HIS A 95 -7.64 1.18 0.19
C HIS A 95 -8.90 2.05 0.08
N PHE A 96 -8.78 3.30 -0.34
CA PHE A 96 -9.95 4.17 -0.51
C PHE A 96 -10.88 3.71 -1.66
N ASP A 97 -10.43 2.82 -2.56
CA ASP A 97 -11.28 2.23 -3.60
C ASP A 97 -12.29 1.24 -3.03
N ILE A 98 -12.04 0.70 -1.85
CA ILE A 98 -12.93 -0.24 -1.16
C ILE A 98 -14.30 0.40 -0.96
N PHE A 99 -14.35 1.65 -0.51
CA PHE A 99 -15.60 2.37 -0.26
C PHE A 99 -16.46 2.50 -1.53
N SER A 100 -15.86 2.96 -2.63
CA SER A 100 -16.55 3.12 -3.91
C SER A 100 -16.97 1.78 -4.51
N THR A 101 -16.14 0.75 -4.32
CA THR A 101 -16.44 -0.62 -4.77
C THR A 101 -17.61 -1.25 -3.99
N ILE A 102 -17.64 -1.09 -2.66
CA ILE A 102 -18.73 -1.57 -1.81
C ILE A 102 -20.03 -0.83 -2.16
N ALA A 103 -20.00 0.48 -2.33
CA ALA A 103 -21.17 1.27 -2.72
C ALA A 103 -21.76 0.77 -4.04
N ALA A 104 -20.91 0.51 -5.03
CA ALA A 104 -21.33 -0.05 -6.31
C ALA A 104 -21.90 -1.49 -6.18
N ALA A 105 -21.24 -2.34 -5.37
CA ALA A 105 -21.73 -3.69 -5.10
C ALA A 105 -23.09 -3.69 -4.42
N ALA A 106 -23.33 -2.75 -3.51
CA ALA A 106 -24.61 -2.54 -2.82
C ALA A 106 -25.64 -1.77 -3.66
N GLN A 107 -25.31 -1.40 -4.92
CA GLN A 107 -26.16 -0.62 -5.81
C GLN A 107 -26.64 0.71 -5.19
N THR A 108 -25.79 1.35 -4.41
CA THR A 108 -26.06 2.64 -3.76
C THR A 108 -25.17 3.75 -4.32
N SER A 109 -25.64 4.99 -4.22
CA SER A 109 -24.90 6.17 -4.69
C SER A 109 -23.84 6.60 -3.69
N LEU A 110 -22.72 7.10 -4.21
CA LEU A 110 -21.72 7.79 -3.39
C LEU A 110 -22.26 9.16 -2.93
N PRO A 111 -21.79 9.69 -1.78
CA PRO A 111 -22.07 11.07 -1.39
C PRO A 111 -21.74 12.07 -2.49
N ALA A 112 -22.67 12.99 -2.78
CA ALA A 112 -22.49 14.02 -3.81
C ALA A 112 -21.96 15.36 -3.23
N ASP A 113 -21.91 15.49 -1.92
CA ASP A 113 -21.52 16.72 -1.19
C ASP A 113 -20.01 16.88 -1.02
N ARG A 114 -19.23 15.90 -1.46
CA ARG A 114 -17.78 15.86 -1.33
C ARG A 114 -17.12 15.07 -2.44
N LYS A 115 -15.85 15.35 -2.71
CA LYS A 115 -15.01 14.55 -3.60
C LYS A 115 -14.69 13.21 -2.94
N ILE A 116 -14.88 12.12 -3.66
CA ILE A 116 -14.46 10.79 -3.30
C ILE A 116 -13.28 10.42 -4.19
N ASP A 117 -12.12 10.12 -3.59
CA ASP A 117 -10.91 9.80 -4.35
C ASP A 117 -10.89 8.36 -4.87
N GLY A 118 -11.62 7.46 -4.20
CA GLY A 118 -11.72 6.06 -4.59
C GLY A 118 -12.59 5.83 -5.82
N VAL A 119 -12.20 4.85 -6.63
CA VAL A 119 -12.95 4.39 -7.80
C VAL A 119 -13.59 3.02 -7.53
N ASN A 120 -14.67 2.71 -8.26
CA ASN A 120 -15.25 1.38 -8.27
C ASN A 120 -14.34 0.43 -9.05
N LEU A 121 -13.78 -0.58 -8.39
CA LEU A 121 -12.87 -1.56 -8.99
C LEU A 121 -13.58 -2.65 -9.81
N LEU A 122 -14.87 -2.89 -9.61
CA LEU A 122 -15.60 -3.99 -10.27
C LEU A 122 -15.47 -3.99 -11.81
N PRO A 123 -15.59 -2.84 -12.53
CA PRO A 123 -15.43 -2.82 -13.96
C PRO A 123 -14.03 -3.23 -14.44
N PHE A 124 -12.98 -2.95 -13.64
CA PHE A 124 -11.60 -3.28 -13.97
C PHE A 124 -11.31 -4.78 -13.76
N ILE A 125 -11.75 -5.33 -12.62
CA ILE A 125 -11.52 -6.74 -12.30
C ILE A 125 -12.38 -7.70 -13.13
N LYS A 126 -13.64 -7.36 -13.42
CA LYS A 126 -14.55 -8.22 -14.20
C LYS A 126 -14.21 -8.30 -15.69
N SER A 127 -13.63 -7.26 -16.25
CA SER A 127 -13.42 -7.17 -17.71
C SER A 127 -12.09 -7.72 -18.20
N GLY A 128 -11.20 -8.14 -17.30
CA GLY A 128 -9.82 -8.50 -17.66
C GLY A 128 -9.04 -7.35 -18.29
N LYS A 129 -9.49 -6.09 -18.12
CA LYS A 129 -8.84 -4.91 -18.65
C LYS A 129 -7.48 -4.70 -18.00
N THR A 130 -6.52 -4.22 -18.79
CA THR A 130 -5.20 -3.80 -18.30
C THR A 130 -5.16 -2.32 -17.94
N GLU A 131 -6.30 -1.63 -18.03
CA GLU A 131 -6.42 -0.20 -17.74
C GLU A 131 -6.21 0.08 -16.25
N LYS A 132 -5.43 1.13 -15.94
CA LYS A 132 -5.16 1.55 -14.57
C LYS A 132 -6.38 2.27 -13.98
N PRO A 133 -6.87 1.88 -12.80
CA PRO A 133 -7.93 2.62 -12.10
C PRO A 133 -7.50 4.04 -11.75
N HIS A 134 -6.22 4.23 -11.45
CA HIS A 134 -5.63 5.50 -11.10
C HIS A 134 -4.41 5.80 -11.96
N LYS A 135 -4.37 7.02 -12.51
CA LYS A 135 -3.18 7.53 -13.18
C LYS A 135 -2.12 7.98 -12.18
N THR A 136 -2.56 8.50 -11.04
CA THR A 136 -1.69 9.03 -9.98
C THR A 136 -2.24 8.67 -8.62
N LEU A 137 -1.38 8.16 -7.74
CA LEU A 137 -1.67 7.89 -6.34
C LEU A 137 -0.70 8.68 -5.46
N PHE A 138 -1.19 9.14 -4.30
CA PHE A 138 -0.42 9.95 -3.36
C PHE A 138 -0.50 9.34 -1.95
N TRP A 139 0.61 9.41 -1.22
CA TRP A 139 0.70 9.06 0.19
C TRP A 139 1.38 10.19 0.95
N ARG A 140 0.93 10.47 2.16
CA ARG A 140 1.50 11.48 3.04
C ARG A 140 1.40 11.04 4.49
N SER A 141 2.51 11.13 5.22
CA SER A 141 2.57 10.95 6.66
C SER A 141 3.62 11.91 7.24
N GLY A 142 3.17 12.97 7.88
CA GLY A 142 4.06 14.05 8.32
C GLY A 142 4.85 14.63 7.15
N ASN A 143 6.18 14.61 7.30
CA ASN A 143 7.13 15.12 6.29
C ASN A 143 7.50 14.06 5.23
N HIS A 144 6.98 12.85 5.37
CA HIS A 144 7.24 11.75 4.45
C HIS A 144 6.10 11.65 3.43
N GLN A 145 6.44 11.67 2.15
CA GLN A 145 5.46 11.68 1.06
C GLN A 145 5.88 10.73 -0.07
N ALA A 146 4.90 10.22 -0.80
CA ALA A 146 5.15 9.48 -2.03
C ALA A 146 4.10 9.78 -3.09
N VAL A 147 4.51 9.66 -4.35
CA VAL A 147 3.66 9.74 -5.54
C VAL A 147 3.99 8.55 -6.43
N LEU A 148 2.96 7.84 -6.85
CA LEU A 148 3.04 6.90 -7.97
C LEU A 148 2.26 7.52 -9.13
N HIS A 149 2.97 7.91 -10.20
CA HIS A 149 2.38 8.41 -11.43
C HIS A 149 2.76 7.51 -12.58
N GLU A 150 1.78 6.88 -13.19
CA GLU A 150 1.99 5.78 -14.15
C GLU A 150 2.86 4.67 -13.52
N ASP A 151 4.09 4.48 -14.00
CA ASP A 151 5.05 3.50 -13.48
C ASP A 151 6.17 4.16 -12.66
N TRP A 152 6.14 5.50 -12.50
CA TRP A 152 7.16 6.24 -11.79
C TRP A 152 6.74 6.51 -10.35
N LYS A 153 7.56 6.07 -9.40
CA LYS A 153 7.33 6.28 -7.98
C LYS A 153 8.42 7.19 -7.42
N TYR A 154 7.97 8.30 -6.86
CA TYR A 154 8.81 9.27 -6.16
C TYR A 154 8.50 9.22 -4.68
N ILE A 155 9.53 9.16 -3.86
CA ILE A 155 9.45 9.18 -2.40
C ILE A 155 10.32 10.32 -1.91
N THR A 156 9.84 11.12 -0.95
CA THR A 156 10.59 12.21 -0.34
C THR A 156 10.36 12.27 1.15
N SER A 157 11.41 12.64 1.88
CA SER A 157 11.37 13.01 3.29
C SER A 157 12.00 14.39 3.42
N GLU A 158 11.18 15.41 3.69
CA GLU A 158 11.65 16.79 3.76
C GLU A 158 12.72 17.01 4.83
N GLN A 159 12.63 16.31 5.94
CA GLN A 159 13.54 16.49 7.06
C GLN A 159 14.98 16.08 6.75
N GLU A 160 15.15 15.03 5.94
CA GLU A 160 16.47 14.49 5.56
C GLU A 160 16.94 15.01 4.20
N ASN A 161 16.09 15.73 3.49
CA ASN A 161 16.28 16.03 2.07
C ASN A 161 16.55 14.77 1.24
N SER A 162 16.04 13.63 1.73
CA SER A 162 16.19 12.33 1.09
C SER A 162 15.11 12.15 0.04
N LYS A 163 15.53 11.78 -1.17
CA LYS A 163 14.65 11.64 -2.33
C LYS A 163 15.00 10.39 -3.12
N TRP A 164 13.97 9.66 -3.53
CA TRP A 164 14.11 8.47 -4.36
C TRP A 164 13.14 8.53 -5.53
N LEU A 165 13.61 8.08 -6.69
CA LEU A 165 12.81 7.93 -7.89
C LEU A 165 13.03 6.53 -8.45
N PHE A 166 11.93 5.79 -8.67
CA PHE A 166 11.96 4.44 -9.19
C PHE A 166 11.01 4.30 -10.37
N ASN A 167 11.32 3.40 -11.29
CA ASN A 167 10.35 2.88 -12.23
C ASN A 167 9.87 1.50 -11.75
N THR A 168 8.68 1.45 -11.17
CA THR A 168 8.14 0.25 -10.50
C THR A 168 7.82 -0.90 -11.46
N ASN A 169 7.70 -0.63 -12.76
CA ASN A 169 7.53 -1.66 -13.78
C ASN A 169 8.86 -2.35 -14.12
N LEU A 170 9.95 -1.61 -14.16
CA LEU A 170 11.29 -2.13 -14.46
C LEU A 170 12.04 -2.60 -13.21
N ASP A 171 11.82 -1.92 -12.10
CA ASP A 171 12.43 -2.20 -10.78
C ASP A 171 11.36 -2.25 -9.68
N PRO A 172 10.54 -3.30 -9.64
CA PRO A 172 9.48 -3.45 -8.63
C PRO A 172 10.02 -3.64 -7.20
N HIS A 173 11.33 -3.78 -7.04
CA HIS A 173 11.99 -3.96 -5.75
C HIS A 173 12.70 -2.69 -5.27
N GLU A 174 12.63 -1.59 -6.03
CA GLU A 174 13.17 -0.27 -5.65
C GLU A 174 14.67 -0.29 -5.28
N LYS A 175 15.46 -1.02 -6.08
CA LYS A 175 16.91 -1.20 -5.85
C LYS A 175 17.76 -0.07 -6.43
N ASN A 176 17.26 0.57 -7.51
CA ASN A 176 18.03 1.53 -8.29
C ASN A 176 17.39 2.92 -8.20
N ASN A 177 17.94 3.80 -7.38
CA ASN A 177 17.46 5.18 -7.29
C ASN A 177 17.85 5.97 -8.55
N LEU A 178 16.85 6.35 -9.33
CA LEU A 178 16.99 7.04 -10.62
C LEU A 178 16.94 8.58 -10.50
N ILE A 179 16.96 9.12 -9.30
CA ILE A 179 16.76 10.56 -9.01
C ILE A 179 17.65 11.48 -9.83
N ASN A 180 18.91 11.08 -10.06
CA ASN A 180 19.91 11.88 -10.78
C ASN A 180 19.93 11.66 -12.29
N SER A 181 19.22 10.64 -12.79
CA SER A 181 19.28 10.23 -14.20
C SER A 181 18.02 10.55 -15.00
N HIS A 182 16.89 10.86 -14.33
CA HIS A 182 15.57 11.08 -14.96
C HIS A 182 14.96 12.42 -14.55
N PRO A 183 15.58 13.57 -14.90
CA PRO A 183 15.14 14.89 -14.44
C PRO A 183 13.77 15.32 -15.01
N VAL A 184 13.38 14.81 -16.16
CA VAL A 184 12.08 15.14 -16.79
C VAL A 184 10.93 14.53 -16.00
N GLU A 185 11.03 13.24 -15.69
CA GLU A 185 10.05 12.50 -14.90
C GLU A 185 9.97 13.04 -13.46
N LEU A 186 11.14 13.31 -12.88
CA LEU A 186 11.21 13.92 -11.55
C LEU A 186 10.47 15.25 -11.50
N LYS A 187 10.74 16.16 -12.43
CA LYS A 187 10.09 17.47 -12.47
C LYS A 187 8.56 17.36 -12.65
N LEU A 188 8.10 16.42 -13.48
CA LEU A 188 6.67 16.16 -13.65
C LEU A 188 6.04 15.75 -12.32
N ILE A 189 6.65 14.78 -11.62
CA ILE A 189 6.10 14.24 -10.38
C ILE A 189 6.18 15.26 -9.23
N GLU A 190 7.25 16.02 -9.11
CA GLU A 190 7.35 17.11 -8.13
C GLU A 190 6.26 18.17 -8.35
N ASN A 191 5.93 18.49 -9.59
CA ASN A 191 4.80 19.39 -9.91
C ASN A 191 3.44 18.78 -9.49
N LEU A 192 3.23 17.47 -9.73
CA LEU A 192 2.02 16.80 -9.30
C LEU A 192 1.89 16.78 -7.77
N LEU A 193 2.98 16.51 -7.06
CA LEU A 193 3.03 16.54 -5.61
C LEU A 193 2.79 17.95 -5.06
N GLY A 194 3.41 18.96 -5.64
CA GLY A 194 3.20 20.36 -5.27
C GLY A 194 1.74 20.79 -5.43
N LYS A 195 1.10 20.40 -6.52
CA LYS A 195 -0.33 20.65 -6.72
C LYS A 195 -1.17 19.91 -5.68
N PHE A 196 -0.92 18.63 -5.46
CA PHE A 196 -1.62 17.85 -4.43
C PHE A 196 -1.49 18.51 -3.06
N ASN A 197 -0.28 18.90 -2.65
CA ASN A 197 -0.03 19.54 -1.35
C ASN A 197 -0.75 20.89 -1.21
N SER A 198 -0.88 21.66 -2.30
CA SER A 198 -1.61 22.93 -2.27
C SER A 198 -3.13 22.80 -2.04
N GLU A 199 -3.67 21.61 -2.30
CA GLU A 199 -5.09 21.27 -2.08
C GLU A 199 -5.33 20.63 -0.70
N GLN A 200 -4.27 20.27 0.04
CA GLN A 200 -4.36 19.63 1.33
C GLN A 200 -4.41 20.64 2.47
N LYS A 201 -5.05 20.26 3.55
CA LYS A 201 -4.98 20.99 4.81
C LYS A 201 -3.69 20.64 5.57
N ASP A 202 -3.22 21.58 6.35
CA ASP A 202 -2.14 21.32 7.30
C ASP A 202 -2.57 20.25 8.32
N PRO A 203 -1.63 19.42 8.81
CA PRO A 203 -1.92 18.46 9.86
C PRO A 203 -2.53 19.17 11.07
N LEU A 204 -3.66 18.67 11.57
CA LEU A 204 -4.31 19.22 12.78
C LEU A 204 -3.45 19.00 14.03
N PHE A 205 -2.68 17.94 14.03
CA PHE A 205 -1.77 17.58 15.11
C PHE A 205 -0.38 17.38 14.52
N PRO A 206 0.58 18.29 14.81
CA PRO A 206 1.96 18.08 14.38
C PRO A 206 2.55 16.87 15.11
N SER A 207 3.45 16.17 14.41
CA SER A 207 4.17 15.04 15.00
C SER A 207 4.96 15.48 16.24
N SER A 208 4.78 14.77 17.34
CA SER A 208 5.50 15.01 18.60
C SER A 208 6.80 14.21 18.71
N THR A 209 6.97 13.20 17.89
CA THR A 209 8.14 12.31 17.90
C THR A 209 8.61 12.04 16.47
N GLN A 210 9.92 11.85 16.36
CA GLN A 210 10.58 11.51 15.11
C GLN A 210 11.59 10.40 15.39
N ILE A 211 11.31 9.22 14.87
CA ILE A 211 12.14 8.04 15.09
C ILE A 211 12.74 7.62 13.75
N PRO A 212 14.08 7.50 13.64
CA PRO A 212 14.71 7.00 12.43
C PRO A 212 14.35 5.52 12.22
N ILE A 213 13.89 5.19 11.03
CA ILE A 213 13.58 3.83 10.60
C ILE A 213 14.49 3.49 9.43
N LEU A 214 15.35 2.51 9.61
CA LEU A 214 16.19 1.97 8.54
C LEU A 214 15.32 1.32 7.47
N ILE A 215 15.62 1.62 6.20
CA ILE A 215 14.79 1.14 5.08
C ILE A 215 15.05 -0.35 4.82
N ASP A 216 16.30 -0.77 4.90
CA ASP A 216 16.73 -2.11 4.49
C ASP A 216 17.11 -3.03 5.66
N LYS A 217 17.01 -2.55 6.89
CA LYS A 217 17.36 -3.30 8.10
C LYS A 217 16.22 -3.27 9.12
N TYR A 218 16.03 -4.39 9.83
CA TYR A 218 15.10 -4.46 10.95
C TYR A 218 15.77 -3.98 12.26
N ASP A 219 14.98 -3.71 13.28
CA ASP A 219 15.46 -3.23 14.57
C ASP A 219 16.43 -4.22 15.22
N GLY A 220 17.51 -3.70 15.79
CA GLY A 220 18.57 -4.52 16.41
C GLY A 220 19.71 -4.91 15.47
N GLN A 221 19.64 -4.60 14.18
CA GLN A 221 20.79 -4.73 13.28
C GLN A 221 21.78 -3.58 13.46
N ILE A 222 23.05 -3.85 13.14
CA ILE A 222 24.13 -2.84 13.22
C ILE A 222 23.88 -1.76 12.16
N ILE A 223 23.85 -0.51 12.61
CA ILE A 223 23.73 0.67 11.73
C ILE A 223 25.09 0.97 11.14
N GLU A 224 25.14 1.17 9.82
CA GLU A 224 26.32 1.55 9.06
C GLU A 224 26.10 2.94 8.44
N GLU A 225 27.17 3.69 8.19
CA GLU A 225 27.10 5.06 7.63
C GLU A 225 26.38 5.14 6.26
N LYS A 226 26.42 4.05 5.48
CA LYS A 226 25.76 3.96 4.17
C LYS A 226 24.28 3.61 4.23
N ASP A 227 23.75 3.30 5.42
CA ASP A 227 22.35 2.89 5.56
C ASP A 227 21.41 4.04 5.29
N GLU A 228 20.38 3.77 4.50
CA GLU A 228 19.31 4.72 4.22
C GLU A 228 18.21 4.59 5.26
N TYR A 229 17.64 5.72 5.65
CA TYR A 229 16.56 5.76 6.64
C TYR A 229 15.56 6.86 6.32
N ILE A 230 14.38 6.72 6.90
CA ILE A 230 13.34 7.75 6.94
C ILE A 230 13.05 8.08 8.40
N TYR A 231 12.51 9.25 8.67
CA TYR A 231 11.93 9.54 9.98
C TYR A 231 10.44 9.19 10.00
N TRP A 232 10.07 8.36 10.96
CA TRP A 232 8.70 8.18 11.31
C TRP A 232 8.22 9.37 12.13
N SER A 233 7.22 10.04 11.61
CA SER A 233 6.55 11.17 12.26
C SER A 233 5.21 10.67 12.83
N ASN A 234 5.06 10.69 14.12
CA ASN A 234 3.84 10.29 14.81
C ASN A 234 3.19 11.47 15.55
#